data_44724fa469ba17f9cf5e21fec2783e54
#
_entry.id   44724fa469ba17f9cf5e21fec2783e54
#
_cell.length_a   1.000
_cell.length_b   1.000
_cell.length_c   1.000
_cell.angle_alpha   90.00
_cell.angle_beta   90.00
_cell.angle_gamma   90.00
#
_symmetry.space_group_name_H-M   'P 1'
#
loop_
_entity.id
_entity.type
_entity.pdbx_description
1 polymer ?
#
loop_
_entity_poly.entity_id
_entity_poly.type
_entity_poly.pdbx_seq_one_letter_code
_entity_poly.pdbx_strand_id
1 'polypeptide(L)'
;MEDGIRNVDVERFARDVAATLADRRGWTGDGRWRLQRVGRDDPADFTVLLTTPVTRGRLCGDPSDRYTSCRNGDQVVINVARWVYGVPHVTDLSRYRQYLLNHEVGHRLGRGHERCPRAGGPAPVMVQQTLGLHGCTPNPWPLVGGEPLAGPSGQYDDPIPAGDR
;
A
#
# COMPACT_ATOMS: atom_id res chain seq x y z
N MET A 1 -13.95 2.10 -6.58
CA MET A 1 -13.23 1.50 -7.73
C MET A 1 -13.60 2.29 -8.96
N GLU A 2 -12.62 2.62 -9.80
CA GLU A 2 -12.83 3.31 -11.08
C GLU A 2 -13.70 2.48 -12.03
N ASP A 3 -14.60 3.15 -12.75
CA ASP A 3 -15.44 2.50 -13.74
C ASP A 3 -14.60 1.94 -14.90
N GLY A 4 -14.99 0.76 -15.41
CA GLY A 4 -14.26 0.09 -16.49
C GLY A 4 -13.21 -0.92 -16.06
N ILE A 5 -12.84 -0.99 -14.78
CA ILE A 5 -12.02 -2.08 -14.24
C ILE A 5 -12.88 -3.34 -14.17
N ARG A 6 -12.60 -4.31 -15.05
CA ARG A 6 -13.43 -5.54 -15.19
C ARG A 6 -12.82 -6.78 -14.54
N ASN A 7 -11.53 -6.74 -14.21
CA ASN A 7 -10.78 -7.92 -13.72
C ASN A 7 -10.73 -8.02 -12.19
N VAL A 8 -11.43 -7.13 -11.49
CA VAL A 8 -11.50 -7.10 -10.03
C VAL A 8 -12.95 -6.97 -9.59
N ASP A 9 -13.40 -7.88 -8.75
CA ASP A 9 -14.67 -7.78 -8.06
C ASP A 9 -14.59 -6.71 -6.96
N VAL A 10 -15.46 -5.70 -7.03
CA VAL A 10 -15.43 -4.55 -6.13
C VAL A 10 -15.72 -4.92 -4.68
N GLU A 11 -16.63 -5.86 -4.47
CA GLU A 11 -16.99 -6.29 -3.11
C GLU A 11 -15.86 -7.12 -2.49
N ARG A 12 -15.18 -7.94 -3.30
CA ARG A 12 -13.98 -8.65 -2.85
C ARG A 12 -12.85 -7.68 -2.51
N PHE A 13 -12.59 -6.69 -3.36
CA PHE A 13 -11.61 -5.64 -3.06
C PHE A 13 -11.94 -4.95 -1.73
N ALA A 14 -13.18 -4.55 -1.53
CA ALA A 14 -13.61 -3.88 -0.31
C ALA A 14 -13.47 -4.78 0.94
N ARG A 15 -13.75 -6.09 0.83
CA ARG A 15 -13.52 -7.05 1.91
C ARG A 15 -12.03 -7.22 2.21
N ASP A 16 -11.18 -7.32 1.18
CA ASP A 16 -9.73 -7.46 1.34
C ASP A 16 -9.12 -6.22 2.02
N VAL A 17 -9.59 -5.01 1.65
CA VAL A 17 -9.22 -3.75 2.33
C VAL A 17 -9.63 -3.79 3.79
N ALA A 18 -10.90 -4.09 4.09
CA ALA A 18 -11.41 -4.11 5.46
C ALA A 18 -10.67 -5.15 6.32
N ALA A 19 -10.46 -6.36 5.79
CA ALA A 19 -9.73 -7.41 6.50
C ALA A 19 -8.27 -7.03 6.79
N THR A 20 -7.58 -6.40 5.82
CA THR A 20 -6.20 -5.95 6.01
C THR A 20 -6.10 -4.86 7.07
N LEU A 21 -6.99 -3.87 7.03
CA LEU A 21 -6.97 -2.74 7.96
C LEU A 21 -7.45 -3.10 9.37
N ALA A 22 -8.23 -4.17 9.52
CA ALA A 22 -8.66 -4.71 10.82
C ALA A 22 -7.70 -5.75 11.41
N ASP A 23 -6.67 -6.19 10.68
CA ASP A 23 -5.72 -7.19 11.17
C ASP A 23 -4.92 -6.65 12.35
N ARG A 24 -4.75 -7.47 13.39
CA ARG A 24 -4.01 -7.11 14.61
C ARG A 24 -2.52 -6.80 14.37
N ARG A 25 -1.98 -7.16 13.21
CA ARG A 25 -0.61 -6.82 12.78
C ARG A 25 -0.57 -5.48 12.04
N GLY A 26 -1.73 -4.95 11.69
CA GLY A 26 -1.92 -3.67 10.99
C GLY A 26 -1.77 -2.46 11.91
N TRP A 27 -2.13 -1.31 11.38
CA TRP A 27 -2.03 -0.01 12.08
C TRP A 27 -2.93 0.10 13.32
N THR A 28 -3.94 -0.75 13.44
CA THR A 28 -4.86 -0.78 14.59
C THR A 28 -4.36 -1.65 15.74
N GLY A 29 -3.32 -2.46 15.51
CA GLY A 29 -2.90 -3.50 16.44
C GLY A 29 -2.23 -2.98 17.73
N ASP A 30 -1.66 -1.77 17.69
CA ASP A 30 -1.08 -1.11 18.88
C ASP A 30 -2.07 -0.20 19.62
N GLY A 31 -3.32 -0.14 19.17
CA GLY A 31 -4.39 0.64 19.79
C GLY A 31 -4.36 2.15 19.52
N ARG A 32 -3.36 2.66 18.78
CA ARG A 32 -3.26 4.11 18.45
C ARG A 32 -4.33 4.55 17.46
N TRP A 33 -4.73 3.66 16.56
CA TRP A 33 -5.70 3.94 15.52
C TRP A 33 -6.91 3.05 15.64
N ARG A 34 -8.06 3.59 15.29
CA ARG A 34 -9.30 2.85 15.08
C ARG A 34 -9.79 3.16 13.69
N LEU A 35 -9.95 2.14 12.86
CA LEU A 35 -10.41 2.26 11.49
C LEU A 35 -11.77 1.58 11.36
N GLN A 36 -12.74 2.29 10.83
CA GLN A 36 -14.08 1.79 10.57
C GLN A 36 -14.45 2.06 9.11
N ARG A 37 -14.92 1.04 8.41
CA ARG A 37 -15.51 1.24 7.09
C ARG A 37 -16.90 1.88 7.27
N VAL A 38 -17.12 2.96 6.55
CA VAL A 38 -18.40 3.68 6.50
C VAL A 38 -19.10 3.45 5.15
N GLY A 39 -20.35 3.83 5.04
CA GLY A 39 -21.12 3.78 3.81
C GLY A 39 -20.61 4.77 2.75
N ARG A 40 -21.11 4.63 1.53
CA ARG A 40 -20.65 5.44 0.38
C ARG A 40 -20.91 6.94 0.57
N ASP A 41 -22.03 7.26 1.20
CA ASP A 41 -22.50 8.65 1.36
C ASP A 41 -22.21 9.20 2.76
N ASP A 42 -21.53 8.41 3.60
CA ASP A 42 -21.14 8.83 4.94
C ASP A 42 -19.83 9.64 4.90
N PRO A 43 -19.63 10.59 5.83
CA PRO A 43 -18.36 11.26 5.99
C PRO A 43 -17.23 10.28 6.26
N ALA A 44 -16.10 10.47 5.58
CA ALA A 44 -14.93 9.61 5.73
C ALA A 44 -13.66 10.43 5.89
N ASP A 45 -12.76 9.98 6.78
CA ASP A 45 -11.43 10.61 6.95
C ASP A 45 -10.51 10.35 5.76
N PHE A 46 -10.73 9.25 5.04
CA PHE A 46 -10.02 8.95 3.78
C PHE A 46 -10.78 7.92 2.96
N THR A 47 -10.48 7.89 1.67
CA THR A 47 -11.08 6.95 0.71
C THR A 47 -9.99 6.08 0.07
N VAL A 48 -10.21 4.76 0.04
CA VAL A 48 -9.36 3.83 -0.70
C VAL A 48 -9.92 3.66 -2.11
N LEU A 49 -9.15 4.07 -3.10
CA LEU A 49 -9.51 4.02 -4.53
C LEU A 49 -8.70 2.93 -5.23
N LEU A 50 -9.36 2.08 -6.02
CA LEU A 50 -8.69 1.22 -6.98
C LEU A 50 -8.83 1.85 -8.36
N THR A 51 -7.70 2.18 -9.00
CA THR A 51 -7.68 2.97 -10.24
C THR A 51 -6.80 2.34 -11.31
N THR A 52 -7.05 2.71 -12.56
CA THR A 52 -6.11 2.39 -13.64
C THR A 52 -4.78 3.13 -13.45
N PRO A 53 -3.67 2.65 -14.07
CA PRO A 53 -2.38 3.33 -14.02
C PRO A 53 -2.43 4.79 -14.47
N VAL A 54 -3.22 5.09 -15.50
CA VAL A 54 -3.39 6.46 -16.02
C VAL A 54 -4.10 7.36 -15.01
N THR A 55 -5.19 6.88 -14.41
CA THR A 55 -5.93 7.64 -13.39
C THR A 55 -5.09 7.81 -12.13
N ARG A 56 -4.32 6.77 -11.74
CA ARG A 56 -3.34 6.89 -10.65
C ARG A 56 -2.38 8.05 -10.89
N GLY A 57 -1.74 8.12 -12.05
CA GLY A 57 -0.80 9.20 -12.36
C GLY A 57 -1.42 10.59 -12.23
N ARG A 58 -2.68 10.77 -12.67
CA ARG A 58 -3.41 12.03 -12.52
C ARG A 58 -3.71 12.37 -11.06
N LEU A 59 -4.25 11.41 -10.31
CA LEU A 59 -4.63 11.62 -8.91
C LEU A 59 -3.42 11.86 -7.99
N CYS A 60 -2.28 11.24 -8.32
CA CYS A 60 -1.05 11.36 -7.55
C CYS A 60 -0.17 12.56 -7.96
N GLY A 61 -0.57 13.32 -8.98
CA GLY A 61 0.19 14.48 -9.45
C GLY A 61 1.46 14.14 -10.24
N ASP A 62 1.64 12.87 -10.62
CA ASP A 62 2.74 12.40 -11.45
C ASP A 62 2.23 11.50 -12.58
N PRO A 63 1.86 12.09 -13.73
CA PRO A 63 1.38 11.34 -14.89
C PRO A 63 2.42 10.39 -15.52
N SER A 64 3.69 10.58 -15.22
CA SER A 64 4.78 9.73 -15.71
C SER A 64 4.88 8.41 -14.92
N ASP A 65 4.55 8.42 -13.63
CA ASP A 65 4.49 7.22 -12.82
C ASP A 65 3.15 6.50 -13.01
N ARG A 66 3.17 5.43 -13.78
CA ARG A 66 2.05 4.51 -14.00
C ARG A 66 2.23 3.19 -13.27
N TYR A 67 3.28 3.07 -12.46
CA TYR A 67 3.69 1.80 -11.86
C TYR A 67 3.33 1.68 -10.40
N THR A 68 3.60 2.69 -9.58
CA THR A 68 3.37 2.63 -8.13
C THR A 68 1.92 2.92 -7.73
N SER A 69 1.60 2.80 -6.46
CA SER A 69 0.42 3.37 -5.81
C SER A 69 0.80 4.69 -5.14
N CYS A 70 -0.13 5.41 -4.54
CA CYS A 70 0.18 6.61 -3.79
C CYS A 70 -0.89 6.99 -2.77
N ARG A 71 -0.55 7.92 -1.89
CA ARG A 71 -1.49 8.71 -1.10
C ARG A 71 -1.43 10.17 -1.54
N ASN A 72 -2.58 10.77 -1.83
CA ASN A 72 -2.71 12.20 -2.09
C ASN A 72 -3.87 12.79 -1.28
N GLY A 73 -3.57 13.66 -0.32
CA GLY A 73 -4.56 14.20 0.59
C GLY A 73 -5.24 13.10 1.43
N ASP A 74 -6.54 12.97 1.27
CA ASP A 74 -7.39 11.95 1.89
C ASP A 74 -7.64 10.74 0.97
N GLN A 75 -7.00 10.69 -0.19
CA GLN A 75 -7.12 9.59 -1.13
C GLN A 75 -5.93 8.62 -1.01
N VAL A 76 -6.25 7.37 -0.76
CA VAL A 76 -5.34 6.22 -0.83
C VAL A 76 -5.57 5.54 -2.18
N VAL A 77 -4.67 5.76 -3.13
CA VAL A 77 -4.83 5.38 -4.54
C VAL A 77 -4.05 4.10 -4.83
N ILE A 78 -4.77 3.00 -5.00
CA ILE A 78 -4.20 1.70 -5.32
C ILE A 78 -4.23 1.47 -6.84
N ASN A 79 -3.06 1.22 -7.41
CA ASN A 79 -2.91 0.90 -8.82
C ASN A 79 -3.41 -0.52 -9.11
N VAL A 80 -4.40 -0.66 -10.01
CA VAL A 80 -4.99 -1.96 -10.34
C VAL A 80 -3.97 -2.93 -10.94
N ALA A 81 -2.97 -2.45 -11.68
CA ALA A 81 -1.93 -3.33 -12.22
C ALA A 81 -1.10 -3.97 -11.10
N ARG A 82 -0.74 -3.18 -10.06
CA ARG A 82 -0.07 -3.72 -8.86
C ARG A 82 -0.99 -4.66 -8.07
N TRP A 83 -2.25 -4.32 -7.95
CA TRP A 83 -3.23 -5.16 -7.27
C TRP A 83 -3.40 -6.53 -7.94
N VAL A 84 -3.43 -6.57 -9.27
CA VAL A 84 -3.66 -7.80 -10.05
C VAL A 84 -2.38 -8.61 -10.25
N TYR A 85 -1.28 -7.96 -10.58
CA TYR A 85 -0.06 -8.65 -11.02
C TYR A 85 1.05 -8.67 -9.96
N GLY A 86 0.98 -7.82 -8.92
CA GLY A 86 2.06 -7.71 -7.95
C GLY A 86 3.35 -7.13 -8.56
N VAL A 87 4.47 -7.59 -8.03
CA VAL A 87 5.83 -7.29 -8.51
C VAL A 87 6.66 -8.57 -8.54
N PRO A 88 7.66 -8.70 -9.44
CA PRO A 88 8.39 -9.95 -9.64
C PRO A 88 9.12 -10.49 -8.40
N HIS A 89 9.61 -9.59 -7.55
CA HIS A 89 10.41 -9.95 -6.37
C HIS A 89 9.58 -10.23 -5.11
N VAL A 90 8.23 -10.16 -5.20
CA VAL A 90 7.31 -10.58 -4.13
C VAL A 90 6.33 -11.60 -4.69
N THR A 91 6.62 -12.88 -4.50
CA THR A 91 5.88 -13.98 -5.13
C THR A 91 4.49 -14.24 -4.54
N ASP A 92 4.26 -13.87 -3.27
CA ASP A 92 2.94 -13.99 -2.63
C ASP A 92 2.11 -12.73 -2.90
N LEU A 93 1.21 -12.82 -3.88
CA LEU A 93 0.34 -11.72 -4.27
C LEU A 93 -0.60 -11.27 -3.13
N SER A 94 -1.02 -12.16 -2.25
CA SER A 94 -1.88 -11.79 -1.12
C SER A 94 -1.11 -10.91 -0.13
N ARG A 95 0.11 -11.31 0.22
CA ARG A 95 0.99 -10.49 1.07
C ARG A 95 1.35 -9.17 0.42
N TYR A 96 1.57 -9.16 -0.89
CA TYR A 96 1.85 -7.92 -1.61
C TYR A 96 0.67 -6.95 -1.57
N ARG A 97 -0.58 -7.42 -1.73
CA ARG A 97 -1.78 -6.58 -1.60
C ARG A 97 -1.95 -6.00 -0.20
N GLN A 98 -1.68 -6.80 0.84
CA GLN A 98 -1.67 -6.34 2.22
C GLN A 98 -0.60 -5.26 2.45
N TYR A 99 0.59 -5.45 1.88
CA TYR A 99 1.65 -4.45 1.90
C TYR A 99 1.21 -3.15 1.23
N LEU A 100 0.69 -3.20 0.00
CA LEU A 100 0.21 -2.02 -0.72
C LEU A 100 -0.75 -1.18 0.13
N LEU A 101 -1.77 -1.82 0.69
CA LEU A 101 -2.76 -1.15 1.53
C LEU A 101 -2.13 -0.53 2.77
N ASN A 102 -1.33 -1.28 3.51
CA ASN A 102 -0.70 -0.79 4.73
C ASN A 102 0.33 0.32 4.45
N HIS A 103 1.05 0.27 3.34
CA HIS A 103 2.00 1.30 2.94
C HIS A 103 1.28 2.63 2.65
N GLU A 104 0.28 2.62 1.78
CA GLU A 104 -0.42 3.84 1.40
C GLU A 104 -1.28 4.40 2.54
N VAL A 105 -1.90 3.54 3.35
CA VAL A 105 -2.57 3.97 4.58
C VAL A 105 -1.55 4.50 5.60
N GLY A 106 -0.36 3.94 5.69
CA GLY A 106 0.74 4.48 6.50
C GLY A 106 1.04 5.94 6.17
N HIS A 107 1.11 6.29 4.87
CA HIS A 107 1.24 7.69 4.43
C HIS A 107 0.05 8.54 4.86
N ARG A 108 -1.17 8.01 4.83
CA ARG A 108 -2.36 8.74 5.32
C ARG A 108 -2.31 8.98 6.83
N LEU A 109 -1.68 8.07 7.58
CA LEU A 109 -1.44 8.18 9.00
C LEU A 109 -0.18 9.00 9.35
N GLY A 110 0.40 9.71 8.39
CA GLY A 110 1.54 10.61 8.58
C GLY A 110 2.91 9.93 8.57
N ARG A 111 3.02 8.69 8.11
CA ARG A 111 4.30 7.99 8.00
C ARG A 111 5.03 8.37 6.71
N GLY A 112 6.32 8.67 6.83
CA GLY A 112 7.23 8.83 5.69
C GLY A 112 7.85 7.50 5.26
N HIS A 113 8.58 7.50 4.15
CA HIS A 113 9.34 6.34 3.72
C HIS A 113 10.46 5.98 4.71
N GLU A 114 10.79 4.70 4.71
CA GLU A 114 11.85 4.11 5.52
C GLU A 114 12.77 3.26 4.64
N ARG A 115 13.97 2.98 5.15
CA ARG A 115 14.95 2.08 4.53
C ARG A 115 15.04 0.76 5.28
N CYS A 116 15.52 -0.27 4.61
CA CYS A 116 15.80 -1.57 5.21
C CYS A 116 16.78 -1.44 6.36
N PRO A 117 16.42 -1.81 7.61
CA PRO A 117 17.31 -1.66 8.75
C PRO A 117 18.38 -2.74 8.83
N ARG A 118 18.12 -3.94 8.27
CA ARG A 118 19.02 -5.08 8.34
C ARG A 118 18.73 -6.08 7.24
N ALA A 119 19.73 -6.41 6.45
CA ALA A 119 19.65 -7.46 5.44
C ALA A 119 19.20 -8.80 6.04
N GLY A 120 18.34 -9.52 5.32
CA GLY A 120 17.72 -10.78 5.75
C GLY A 120 16.56 -10.64 6.75
N GLY A 121 16.38 -9.46 7.34
CA GLY A 121 15.23 -9.18 8.22
C GLY A 121 13.98 -8.76 7.44
N PRO A 122 12.80 -8.71 8.10
CA PRO A 122 11.59 -8.21 7.46
C PRO A 122 11.71 -6.71 7.14
N ALA A 123 11.22 -6.29 5.98
CA ALA A 123 11.18 -4.88 5.61
C ALA A 123 10.15 -4.15 6.48
N PRO A 124 10.46 -2.95 7.02
CA PRO A 124 9.41 -2.05 7.48
C PRO A 124 8.36 -1.84 6.39
N VAL A 125 7.09 -1.71 6.78
CA VAL A 125 6.01 -1.54 5.80
C VAL A 125 6.17 -0.25 4.99
N MET A 126 6.86 0.75 5.53
CA MET A 126 7.11 2.02 4.86
C MET A 126 8.32 2.00 3.91
N VAL A 127 9.02 0.87 3.75
CA VAL A 127 9.94 0.67 2.63
C VAL A 127 9.14 0.57 1.33
N GLN A 128 9.63 1.20 0.26
CA GLN A 128 8.99 1.12 -1.07
C GLN A 128 9.20 -0.26 -1.70
N GLN A 129 8.62 -1.31 -1.07
CA GLN A 129 8.79 -2.70 -1.48
C GLN A 129 8.28 -2.98 -2.91
N THR A 130 7.48 -2.08 -3.49
CA THR A 130 7.11 -2.13 -4.92
C THR A 130 8.32 -1.96 -5.84
N LEU A 131 9.29 -1.15 -5.44
CA LEU A 131 10.47 -0.83 -6.24
C LEU A 131 11.65 -1.73 -5.89
N GLY A 132 11.79 -2.11 -4.61
CA GLY A 132 12.87 -2.98 -4.17
C GLY A 132 12.83 -3.31 -2.69
N LEU A 133 13.56 -4.35 -2.30
CA LEU A 133 13.64 -4.81 -0.91
C LEU A 133 14.97 -4.45 -0.21
N HIS A 134 16.00 -4.10 -0.98
CA HIS A 134 17.30 -3.64 -0.50
C HIS A 134 17.93 -4.55 0.57
N GLY A 135 17.82 -5.86 0.34
CA GLY A 135 18.35 -6.90 1.25
C GLY A 135 17.36 -7.34 2.33
N CYS A 136 16.27 -6.63 2.58
CA CYS A 136 15.20 -7.09 3.45
C CYS A 136 14.36 -8.21 2.80
N THR A 137 13.56 -8.91 3.60
CA THR A 137 12.54 -9.84 3.12
C THR A 137 11.16 -9.16 3.05
N PRO A 138 10.25 -9.55 2.15
CA PRO A 138 8.93 -8.95 2.03
C PRO A 138 8.14 -9.01 3.34
N ASN A 139 7.57 -7.89 3.77
CA ASN A 139 6.72 -7.84 4.95
C ASN A 139 5.56 -6.85 4.76
N PRO A 140 4.29 -7.29 4.91
CA PRO A 140 3.14 -6.44 4.71
C PRO A 140 2.67 -5.66 5.94
N TRP A 141 3.29 -5.88 7.11
CA TRP A 141 2.72 -5.45 8.38
C TRP A 141 3.57 -4.39 9.10
N PRO A 142 2.95 -3.35 9.67
CA PRO A 142 3.64 -2.41 10.55
C PRO A 142 4.10 -3.03 11.87
N LEU A 143 3.38 -4.07 12.35
CA LEU A 143 3.76 -4.77 13.57
C LEU A 143 4.31 -6.16 13.25
N VAL A 144 5.46 -6.49 13.83
CA VAL A 144 6.10 -7.80 13.75
C VAL A 144 6.35 -8.33 15.17
N GLY A 145 5.80 -9.50 15.47
CA GLY A 145 5.85 -10.02 16.84
C GLY A 145 5.06 -9.20 17.87
N GLY A 146 4.14 -8.33 17.41
CA GLY A 146 3.36 -7.44 18.26
C GLY A 146 4.01 -6.06 18.47
N GLU A 147 5.22 -5.85 17.98
CA GLU A 147 5.97 -4.59 18.13
C GLU A 147 6.07 -3.84 16.81
N PRO A 148 6.07 -2.50 16.84
CA PRO A 148 6.29 -1.68 15.63
C PRO A 148 7.65 -1.99 15.00
N LEU A 149 7.65 -2.29 13.71
CA LEU A 149 8.87 -2.44 12.93
C LEU A 149 9.12 -1.16 12.15
N ALA A 150 10.23 -0.51 12.42
CA ALA A 150 10.67 0.71 11.75
C ALA A 150 12.12 0.58 11.25
N GLY A 151 12.45 1.37 10.24
CA GLY A 151 13.79 1.52 9.70
C GLY A 151 14.27 2.98 9.72
N PRO A 152 15.50 3.23 9.27
CA PRO A 152 15.99 4.58 9.08
C PRO A 152 15.08 5.37 8.13
N SER A 153 14.74 6.62 8.50
CA SER A 153 13.93 7.49 7.65
C SER A 153 14.58 7.75 6.29
N GLY A 154 13.78 7.81 5.25
CA GLY A 154 14.22 8.10 3.88
C GLY A 154 13.79 7.03 2.89
N GLN A 155 14.19 7.25 1.63
CA GLN A 155 13.90 6.34 0.52
C GLN A 155 15.17 6.02 -0.26
N TYR A 156 15.10 5.03 -1.12
CA TYR A 156 16.13 4.73 -2.10
C TYR A 156 15.81 5.49 -3.41
N ASP A 157 16.84 5.68 -4.21
CA ASP A 157 16.72 6.31 -5.54
C ASP A 157 16.49 5.21 -6.59
N ASP A 158 15.42 4.45 -6.39
CA ASP A 158 15.06 3.38 -7.32
C ASP A 158 14.36 3.95 -8.55
N PRO A 159 14.73 3.54 -9.75
CA PRO A 159 14.00 3.94 -10.96
C PRO A 159 12.60 3.36 -10.95
N ILE A 160 11.62 4.18 -11.28
CA ILE A 160 10.25 3.72 -11.50
C ILE A 160 10.21 2.98 -12.84
N PRO A 161 9.82 1.70 -12.87
CA PRO A 161 9.73 0.96 -14.12
C PRO A 161 8.77 1.63 -15.11
N ALA A 162 9.17 1.69 -16.36
CA ALA A 162 8.31 2.24 -17.41
C ALA A 162 7.12 1.31 -17.70
N GLY A 163 5.98 1.91 -18.04
CA GLY A 163 4.78 1.18 -18.46
C GLY A 163 3.80 0.87 -17.33
N ASP A 164 2.77 0.13 -17.70
CA ASP A 164 1.61 -0.14 -16.85
C ASP A 164 1.70 -1.50 -16.11
N ARG A 165 2.78 -2.27 -16.34
CA ARG A 165 2.97 -3.63 -15.80
C ARG A 165 4.37 -3.85 -15.25
#